data_f9a001724db79f91a8a6a72bd11aa8a4
#
_entry.id   f9a001724db79f91a8a6a72bd11aa8a4
#
_cell.length_a   1.000
_cell.length_b   1.000
_cell.length_c   1.000
_cell.angle_alpha   90.00
_cell.angle_beta   90.00
_cell.angle_gamma   90.00
#
_symmetry.space_group_name_H-M   'P 1'
#
loop_
_entity.id
_entity.type
_entity.pdbx_description
1 polymer ?
#
loop_
_entity_poly.entity_id
_entity_poly.type
_entity_poly.pdbx_seq_one_letter_code
_entity_poly.pdbx_strand_id
1 'polypeptide(L)'
;MDLTIQHFIALAPLLITSLTIVVVMLAIAWRRNHSQTFLLSVGGLNLALLSILPALKVAPLAVTPLLQFDNFACLYMALILVATLACVTLAHAYLGDGGTGYPGNREELYLLMLLAALGGLVLVSAQHLAGLFIGLELLSVPVYGLVAYAFFNKRSLEAGIKYMVLSAAGSAFLLFGMALLYAEAGSLSFSGIGHALAATGMPAPLAQLGLAMMLVGLAFKLSLVPFHLWTPDVYEGAPAPVAAFLATASKVAVFAVMVRLFQLSPAANSGVLSDVLAVIAVASILIGNLLALTQSNLKRLLGYSSIAHFGYLLIALVASKGLAVEAMGVYLVTYVITSLGAFGVITLMSSPYKGRDADALYEYRGLFWRRPYLTAVLTVMMLSLAGIPLTAGFIGKFYIIATGVESKQWWLLGSLIIGSAIGVFYYLRVMVTLYLIEPNLRRHDAQLHWEQRAGGVMLLAIAVLAFFLGIYPQPLLELVQQAVLAG
;
A
#
# COMPACT_ATOMS: atom_id res chain seq x y z
N MET A 1 6.79 -10.58 -32.52
CA MET A 1 6.36 -11.36 -31.35
C MET A 1 4.97 -11.90 -31.65
N ASP A 2 4.82 -13.19 -31.87
CA ASP A 2 3.52 -13.77 -32.12
C ASP A 2 2.80 -13.94 -30.78
N LEU A 3 1.72 -13.20 -30.58
CA LEU A 3 0.89 -13.27 -29.38
C LEU A 3 0.16 -14.62 -29.37
N THR A 4 0.44 -15.44 -28.38
CA THR A 4 -0.21 -16.74 -28.16
C THR A 4 -1.35 -16.61 -27.17
N ILE A 5 -2.24 -17.60 -27.10
CA ILE A 5 -3.32 -17.66 -26.10
C ILE A 5 -2.77 -17.58 -24.66
N GLN A 6 -1.59 -18.13 -24.42
CA GLN A 6 -0.93 -18.06 -23.10
C GLN A 6 -0.58 -16.63 -22.70
N HIS A 7 -0.17 -15.77 -23.65
CA HIS A 7 0.07 -14.34 -23.36
C HIS A 7 -1.23 -13.62 -22.96
N PHE A 8 -2.36 -13.92 -23.61
CA PHE A 8 -3.65 -13.35 -23.19
C PHE A 8 -4.11 -13.84 -21.83
N ILE A 9 -3.88 -15.12 -21.48
CA ILE A 9 -4.17 -15.66 -20.15
C ILE A 9 -3.31 -14.97 -19.09
N ALA A 10 -2.01 -14.79 -19.33
CA ALA A 10 -1.13 -14.09 -18.41
C ALA A 10 -1.52 -12.63 -18.21
N LEU A 11 -1.94 -11.94 -19.29
CA LEU A 11 -2.43 -10.55 -19.26
C LEU A 11 -3.85 -10.39 -18.70
N ALA A 12 -4.60 -11.48 -18.51
CA ALA A 12 -6.02 -11.40 -18.17
C ALA A 12 -6.34 -10.47 -16.99
N PRO A 13 -5.60 -10.45 -15.87
CA PRO A 13 -5.88 -9.52 -14.77
C PRO A 13 -5.81 -8.03 -15.20
N LEU A 14 -4.83 -7.66 -16.03
CA LEU A 14 -4.68 -6.32 -16.56
C LEU A 14 -5.77 -5.98 -17.58
N LEU A 15 -6.06 -6.91 -18.50
CA LEU A 15 -7.05 -6.70 -19.55
C LEU A 15 -8.47 -6.59 -18.97
N ILE A 16 -8.83 -7.42 -18.00
CA ILE A 16 -10.12 -7.36 -17.34
C ILE A 16 -10.28 -6.07 -16.55
N THR A 17 -9.23 -5.64 -15.82
CA THR A 17 -9.26 -4.36 -15.10
C THR A 17 -9.39 -3.20 -16.09
N SER A 18 -8.64 -3.20 -17.20
CA SER A 18 -8.74 -2.18 -18.26
C SER A 18 -10.12 -2.15 -18.90
N LEU A 19 -10.68 -3.31 -19.21
CA LEU A 19 -12.05 -3.41 -19.75
C LEU A 19 -13.08 -2.90 -18.75
N THR A 20 -12.91 -3.22 -17.46
CA THR A 20 -13.78 -2.72 -16.39
C THR A 20 -13.77 -1.19 -16.34
N ILE A 21 -12.59 -0.56 -16.46
CA ILE A 21 -12.44 0.91 -16.52
C ILE A 21 -13.25 1.48 -17.68
N VAL A 22 -13.13 0.90 -18.87
CA VAL A 22 -13.87 1.35 -20.06
C VAL A 22 -15.38 1.19 -19.86
N VAL A 23 -15.83 0.03 -19.34
CA VAL A 23 -17.25 -0.23 -19.09
C VAL A 23 -17.81 0.74 -18.05
N VAL A 24 -17.09 0.97 -16.96
CA VAL A 24 -17.49 1.94 -15.92
C VAL A 24 -17.55 3.36 -16.48
N MET A 25 -16.55 3.76 -17.27
CA MET A 25 -16.52 5.08 -17.90
C MET A 25 -17.73 5.28 -18.85
N LEU A 26 -18.04 4.28 -19.68
CA LEU A 26 -19.20 4.33 -20.58
C LEU A 26 -20.52 4.32 -19.81
N ALA A 27 -20.61 3.55 -18.71
CA ALA A 27 -21.79 3.54 -17.85
C ALA A 27 -22.04 4.91 -17.21
N ILE A 28 -20.99 5.58 -16.72
CA ILE A 28 -21.07 6.94 -16.18
C ILE A 28 -21.51 7.94 -17.25
N ALA A 29 -20.95 7.83 -18.46
CA ALA A 29 -21.31 8.71 -19.58
C ALA A 29 -22.76 8.53 -20.03
N TRP A 30 -23.27 7.29 -19.99
CA TRP A 30 -24.65 6.99 -20.36
C TRP A 30 -25.65 7.46 -19.30
N ARG A 31 -25.42 7.05 -18.04
CA ARG A 31 -26.28 7.41 -16.91
C ARG A 31 -25.50 7.35 -15.61
N ARG A 32 -25.40 8.47 -14.90
CA ARG A 32 -24.83 8.53 -13.55
C ARG A 32 -25.69 7.76 -12.56
N ASN A 33 -25.14 6.69 -12.02
CA ASN A 33 -25.80 5.87 -11.01
C ASN A 33 -24.75 5.24 -10.09
N HIS A 34 -24.69 5.72 -8.84
CA HIS A 34 -23.72 5.32 -7.84
C HIS A 34 -23.68 3.79 -7.60
N SER A 35 -24.86 3.18 -7.40
CA SER A 35 -24.94 1.73 -7.13
C SER A 35 -24.55 0.89 -8.34
N GLN A 36 -24.93 1.31 -9.56
CA GLN A 36 -24.56 0.60 -10.80
C GLN A 36 -23.04 0.67 -11.01
N THR A 37 -22.44 1.83 -10.86
CA THR A 37 -20.97 2.02 -11.00
C THR A 37 -20.23 1.20 -9.98
N PHE A 38 -20.70 1.17 -8.73
CA PHE A 38 -20.16 0.31 -7.69
C PHE A 38 -20.20 -1.17 -8.06
N LEU A 39 -21.37 -1.68 -8.49
CA LEU A 39 -21.54 -3.10 -8.86
C LEU A 39 -20.65 -3.50 -10.04
N LEU A 40 -20.53 -2.64 -11.07
CA LEU A 40 -19.64 -2.88 -12.20
C LEU A 40 -18.17 -2.91 -11.75
N SER A 41 -17.75 -2.00 -10.87
CA SER A 41 -16.40 -1.96 -10.34
C SER A 41 -16.08 -3.19 -9.50
N VAL A 42 -16.97 -3.59 -8.60
CA VAL A 42 -16.81 -4.81 -7.77
C VAL A 42 -16.81 -6.06 -8.64
N GLY A 43 -17.72 -6.16 -9.59
CA GLY A 43 -17.79 -7.30 -10.52
C GLY A 43 -16.51 -7.44 -11.34
N GLY A 44 -16.01 -6.35 -11.91
CA GLY A 44 -14.76 -6.32 -12.68
C GLY A 44 -13.53 -6.68 -11.85
N LEU A 45 -13.41 -6.13 -10.63
CA LEU A 45 -12.31 -6.47 -9.71
C LEU A 45 -12.34 -7.95 -9.30
N ASN A 46 -13.52 -8.53 -9.03
CA ASN A 46 -13.64 -9.96 -8.73
C ASN A 46 -13.26 -10.82 -9.94
N LEU A 47 -13.68 -10.45 -11.15
CA LEU A 47 -13.29 -11.16 -12.37
C LEU A 47 -11.77 -11.06 -12.61
N ALA A 48 -11.17 -9.90 -12.39
CA ALA A 48 -9.73 -9.72 -12.48
C ALA A 48 -9.00 -10.58 -11.43
N LEU A 49 -9.50 -10.65 -10.20
CA LEU A 49 -8.94 -11.49 -9.14
C LEU A 49 -9.03 -12.99 -9.49
N LEU A 50 -10.18 -13.45 -9.98
CA LEU A 50 -10.37 -14.83 -10.41
C LEU A 50 -9.48 -15.21 -11.59
N SER A 51 -9.17 -14.25 -12.47
CA SER A 51 -8.29 -14.47 -13.63
C SER A 51 -6.82 -14.69 -13.26
N ILE A 52 -6.42 -14.43 -12.02
CA ILE A 52 -5.08 -14.77 -11.53
C ILE A 52 -4.89 -16.28 -11.45
N LEU A 53 -5.94 -17.06 -11.17
CA LEU A 53 -5.84 -18.52 -11.09
C LEU A 53 -5.39 -19.18 -12.41
N PRO A 54 -5.96 -18.87 -13.58
CA PRO A 54 -5.42 -19.35 -14.84
C PRO A 54 -4.06 -18.71 -15.19
N ALA A 55 -3.79 -17.46 -14.80
CA ALA A 55 -2.50 -16.80 -15.04
C ALA A 55 -1.36 -17.52 -14.31
N LEU A 56 -1.58 -18.00 -13.09
CA LEU A 56 -0.61 -18.82 -12.33
C LEU A 56 -0.22 -20.13 -13.03
N LYS A 57 -1.11 -20.70 -13.86
CA LYS A 57 -0.83 -21.96 -14.58
C LYS A 57 0.09 -21.78 -15.78
N VAL A 58 0.19 -20.57 -16.32
CA VAL A 58 1.04 -20.24 -17.46
C VAL A 58 2.31 -19.48 -17.05
N ALA A 59 2.41 -19.07 -15.79
CA ALA A 59 3.59 -18.42 -15.23
C ALA A 59 4.74 -19.44 -15.05
N PRO A 60 6.04 -19.00 -15.22
CA PRO A 60 6.47 -17.67 -15.56
C PRO A 60 6.42 -17.39 -17.08
N LEU A 61 5.99 -16.22 -17.48
CA LEU A 61 5.89 -15.81 -18.88
C LEU A 61 6.26 -14.33 -19.09
N ALA A 62 7.27 -14.06 -19.93
CA ALA A 62 7.57 -12.71 -20.39
C ALA A 62 6.65 -12.37 -21.58
N VAL A 63 5.65 -11.51 -21.37
CA VAL A 63 4.67 -11.18 -22.41
C VAL A 63 5.20 -10.10 -23.34
N THR A 64 5.92 -9.15 -22.79
CA THR A 64 6.61 -8.08 -23.53
C THR A 64 7.98 -7.83 -22.90
N PRO A 65 8.89 -7.11 -23.56
CA PRO A 65 10.14 -6.70 -22.90
C PRO A 65 9.93 -5.89 -21.62
N LEU A 66 8.75 -5.29 -21.46
CA LEU A 66 8.41 -4.43 -20.32
C LEU A 66 7.85 -5.21 -19.12
N LEU A 67 7.12 -6.31 -19.37
CA LEU A 67 6.27 -6.98 -18.38
C LEU A 67 6.57 -8.49 -18.33
N GLN A 68 6.76 -8.98 -17.12
CA GLN A 68 6.89 -10.40 -16.80
C GLN A 68 5.81 -10.83 -15.82
N PHE A 69 5.14 -11.93 -16.13
CA PHE A 69 4.14 -12.56 -15.29
C PHE A 69 4.74 -13.83 -14.68
N ASP A 70 4.98 -13.78 -13.39
CA ASP A 70 5.48 -14.85 -12.56
C ASP A 70 4.63 -14.97 -11.29
N ASN A 71 4.92 -15.94 -10.46
CA ASN A 71 4.20 -16.14 -9.21
C ASN A 71 4.31 -14.93 -8.28
N PHE A 72 5.45 -14.23 -8.31
CA PHE A 72 5.66 -12.98 -7.58
C PHE A 72 4.66 -11.89 -8.03
N ALA A 73 4.58 -11.63 -9.34
CA ALA A 73 3.62 -10.68 -9.89
C ALA A 73 2.18 -11.06 -9.52
N CYS A 74 1.83 -12.35 -9.68
CA CYS A 74 0.48 -12.85 -9.37
C CYS A 74 0.10 -12.64 -7.89
N LEU A 75 1.01 -12.89 -6.94
CA LEU A 75 0.77 -12.66 -5.52
C LEU A 75 0.46 -11.17 -5.24
N TYR A 76 1.31 -10.28 -5.74
CA TYR A 76 1.13 -8.85 -5.47
C TYR A 76 -0.02 -8.25 -6.27
N MET A 77 -0.34 -8.75 -7.46
CA MET A 77 -1.58 -8.40 -8.17
C MET A 77 -2.82 -8.80 -7.35
N ALA A 78 -2.85 -10.01 -6.80
CA ALA A 78 -3.94 -10.45 -5.92
C ALA A 78 -4.09 -9.52 -4.72
N LEU A 79 -2.99 -9.16 -4.06
CA LEU A 79 -2.99 -8.29 -2.90
C LEU A 79 -3.50 -6.88 -3.24
N ILE A 80 -3.08 -6.31 -4.38
CA ILE A 80 -3.54 -5.00 -4.87
C ILE A 80 -5.03 -5.04 -5.19
N LEU A 81 -5.50 -6.09 -5.90
CA LEU A 81 -6.91 -6.22 -6.28
C LEU A 81 -7.81 -6.41 -5.05
N VAL A 82 -7.40 -7.22 -4.07
CA VAL A 82 -8.13 -7.40 -2.81
C VAL A 82 -8.18 -6.09 -2.02
N ALA A 83 -7.06 -5.38 -1.90
CA ALA A 83 -7.01 -4.09 -1.22
C ALA A 83 -7.90 -3.06 -1.94
N THR A 84 -7.87 -3.02 -3.27
CA THR A 84 -8.72 -2.11 -4.07
C THR A 84 -10.19 -2.46 -3.91
N LEU A 85 -10.55 -3.75 -3.95
CA LEU A 85 -11.93 -4.21 -3.74
C LEU A 85 -12.45 -3.79 -2.36
N ALA A 86 -11.62 -3.93 -1.33
CA ALA A 86 -11.96 -3.47 0.02
C ALA A 86 -12.17 -1.95 0.06
N CYS A 87 -11.27 -1.16 -0.55
CA CYS A 87 -11.40 0.29 -0.61
C CYS A 87 -12.63 0.75 -1.41
N VAL A 88 -12.95 0.09 -2.52
CA VAL A 88 -14.17 0.35 -3.33
C VAL A 88 -15.43 0.06 -2.50
N THR A 89 -15.45 -1.05 -1.75
CA THR A 89 -16.58 -1.40 -0.86
C THR A 89 -16.75 -0.38 0.27
N LEU A 90 -15.65 0.07 0.87
CA LEU A 90 -15.65 1.11 1.89
C LEU A 90 -16.08 2.47 1.31
N ALA A 91 -15.66 2.80 0.09
CA ALA A 91 -16.04 4.04 -0.59
C ALA A 91 -17.54 4.10 -0.88
N HIS A 92 -18.18 2.96 -1.16
CA HIS A 92 -19.63 2.91 -1.37
C HIS A 92 -20.39 3.33 -0.11
N ALA A 93 -20.01 2.76 1.04
CA ALA A 93 -20.60 3.15 2.31
C ALA A 93 -20.30 4.63 2.68
N TYR A 94 -19.10 5.10 2.36
CA TYR A 94 -18.65 6.47 2.64
C TYR A 94 -19.41 7.51 1.80
N LEU A 95 -19.70 7.21 0.53
CA LEU A 95 -20.41 8.09 -0.40
C LEU A 95 -21.93 7.85 -0.45
N GLY A 96 -22.45 6.90 0.32
CA GLY A 96 -23.86 6.49 0.30
C GLY A 96 -24.86 7.60 0.66
N ASP A 97 -26.13 7.43 0.30
CA ASP A 97 -27.20 8.41 0.47
C ASP A 97 -27.82 8.38 1.88
N GLY A 98 -27.06 8.79 2.89
CA GLY A 98 -27.62 8.93 4.25
C GLY A 98 -28.63 10.08 4.44
N GLY A 99 -29.38 10.46 3.40
CA GLY A 99 -30.41 11.51 3.48
C GLY A 99 -29.90 12.95 3.27
N THR A 100 -28.60 13.15 3.13
CA THR A 100 -27.96 14.47 2.90
C THR A 100 -26.92 14.32 1.80
N GLY A 101 -27.34 14.16 0.53
CA GLY A 101 -26.46 13.80 -0.59
C GLY A 101 -25.05 14.41 -0.61
N TYR A 102 -24.06 13.61 -0.94
CA TYR A 102 -22.70 14.10 -1.23
C TYR A 102 -22.79 15.15 -2.35
N PRO A 103 -22.29 16.37 -2.15
CA PRO A 103 -22.53 17.49 -3.08
C PRO A 103 -21.79 17.34 -4.42
N GLY A 104 -20.88 16.37 -4.54
CA GLY A 104 -20.09 16.10 -5.75
C GLY A 104 -20.55 14.85 -6.50
N ASN A 105 -19.90 14.60 -7.63
CA ASN A 105 -20.04 13.36 -8.36
C ASN A 105 -19.39 12.22 -7.56
N ARG A 106 -19.99 11.04 -7.54
CA ARG A 106 -19.55 9.90 -6.71
C ARG A 106 -18.87 8.83 -7.55
N GLU A 107 -19.28 8.75 -8.79
CA GLU A 107 -18.96 7.66 -9.70
C GLU A 107 -17.49 7.69 -10.13
N GLU A 108 -16.92 8.87 -10.29
CA GLU A 108 -15.53 9.05 -10.74
C GLU A 108 -14.52 8.56 -9.72
N LEU A 109 -14.88 8.49 -8.43
CA LEU A 109 -13.98 7.93 -7.42
C LEU A 109 -13.64 6.46 -7.72
N TYR A 110 -14.62 5.67 -8.13
CA TYR A 110 -14.40 4.27 -8.52
C TYR A 110 -13.53 4.17 -9.76
N LEU A 111 -13.79 5.01 -10.77
CA LEU A 111 -12.99 5.05 -11.98
C LEU A 111 -11.52 5.36 -11.69
N LEU A 112 -11.27 6.37 -10.87
CA LEU A 112 -9.91 6.74 -10.47
C LEU A 112 -9.22 5.65 -9.64
N MET A 113 -9.94 4.96 -8.74
CA MET A 113 -9.39 3.82 -7.99
C MET A 113 -9.02 2.65 -8.91
N LEU A 114 -9.87 2.33 -9.90
CA LEU A 114 -9.58 1.29 -10.88
C LEU A 114 -8.36 1.62 -11.75
N LEU A 115 -8.24 2.88 -12.19
CA LEU A 115 -7.06 3.35 -12.94
C LEU A 115 -5.78 3.24 -12.10
N ALA A 116 -5.83 3.67 -10.84
CA ALA A 116 -4.71 3.55 -9.93
C ALA A 116 -4.34 2.08 -9.66
N ALA A 117 -5.33 1.21 -9.48
CA ALA A 117 -5.11 -0.23 -9.32
C ALA A 117 -4.44 -0.83 -10.57
N LEU A 118 -4.90 -0.49 -11.78
CA LEU A 118 -4.28 -0.93 -13.03
C LEU A 118 -2.80 -0.51 -13.08
N GLY A 119 -2.48 0.73 -12.69
CA GLY A 119 -1.10 1.19 -12.56
C GLY A 119 -0.29 0.31 -11.61
N GLY A 120 -0.86 -0.08 -10.47
CA GLY A 120 -0.26 -1.02 -9.54
C GLY A 120 0.00 -2.40 -10.14
N LEU A 121 -0.96 -2.94 -10.92
CA LEU A 121 -0.80 -4.23 -11.60
C LEU A 121 0.33 -4.18 -12.65
N VAL A 122 0.44 -3.10 -13.42
CA VAL A 122 1.55 -2.88 -14.37
C VAL A 122 2.87 -2.80 -13.60
N LEU A 123 2.90 -2.10 -12.49
CA LEU A 123 4.10 -1.86 -11.71
C LEU A 123 4.70 -3.16 -11.15
N VAL A 124 3.88 -4.05 -10.58
CA VAL A 124 4.37 -5.32 -10.00
C VAL A 124 4.81 -6.35 -11.05
N SER A 125 4.39 -6.21 -12.30
CA SER A 125 4.83 -7.03 -13.42
C SER A 125 6.01 -6.42 -14.20
N ALA A 126 6.42 -5.18 -13.88
CA ALA A 126 7.49 -4.50 -14.60
C ALA A 126 8.85 -5.19 -14.39
N GLN A 127 9.57 -5.42 -15.48
CA GLN A 127 10.97 -5.88 -15.52
C GLN A 127 11.90 -4.92 -16.28
N HIS A 128 11.41 -3.72 -16.54
CA HIS A 128 12.05 -2.70 -17.38
C HIS A 128 11.75 -1.32 -16.81
N LEU A 129 12.71 -0.39 -16.87
CA LEU A 129 12.53 0.96 -16.30
C LEU A 129 11.35 1.70 -16.91
N ALA A 130 11.08 1.53 -18.22
CA ALA A 130 9.90 2.16 -18.84
C ALA A 130 8.58 1.57 -18.28
N GLY A 131 8.51 0.25 -18.04
CA GLY A 131 7.36 -0.38 -17.39
C GLY A 131 7.15 0.12 -15.96
N LEU A 132 8.24 0.28 -15.20
CA LEU A 132 8.24 0.87 -13.87
C LEU A 132 7.68 2.30 -13.91
N PHE A 133 8.18 3.15 -14.81
CA PHE A 133 7.74 4.55 -14.89
C PHE A 133 6.28 4.66 -15.31
N ILE A 134 5.85 3.94 -16.35
CA ILE A 134 4.46 3.94 -16.82
C ILE A 134 3.51 3.45 -15.72
N GLY A 135 3.85 2.34 -15.06
CA GLY A 135 3.04 1.81 -13.96
C GLY A 135 2.93 2.78 -12.78
N LEU A 136 4.03 3.44 -12.44
CA LEU A 136 4.09 4.41 -11.36
C LEU A 136 3.28 5.67 -11.67
N GLU A 137 3.33 6.20 -12.88
CA GLU A 137 2.53 7.36 -13.28
C GLU A 137 1.05 7.01 -13.43
N LEU A 138 0.73 5.85 -13.99
CA LEU A 138 -0.65 5.36 -14.07
C LEU A 138 -1.26 5.13 -12.68
N LEU A 139 -0.46 4.74 -11.68
CA LEU A 139 -0.88 4.70 -10.29
C LEU A 139 -1.06 6.11 -9.71
N SER A 140 -0.14 7.04 -9.97
CA SER A 140 0.00 8.30 -9.25
C SER A 140 -1.00 9.38 -9.70
N VAL A 141 -1.18 9.54 -11.02
CA VAL A 141 -2.02 10.61 -11.59
C VAL A 141 -3.48 10.50 -11.11
N PRO A 142 -4.14 9.32 -11.14
CA PRO A 142 -5.49 9.19 -10.59
C PRO A 142 -5.54 9.48 -9.09
N VAL A 143 -4.49 9.15 -8.34
CA VAL A 143 -4.42 9.38 -6.90
C VAL A 143 -4.37 10.86 -6.56
N TYR A 144 -3.85 11.75 -7.41
CA TYR A 144 -3.95 13.20 -7.19
C TYR A 144 -5.41 13.64 -7.09
N GLY A 145 -6.25 13.19 -8.04
CA GLY A 145 -7.68 13.43 -8.02
C GLY A 145 -8.40 12.76 -6.85
N LEU A 146 -8.01 11.54 -6.50
CA LEU A 146 -8.57 10.83 -5.34
C LEU A 146 -8.31 11.55 -4.02
N VAL A 147 -7.10 12.05 -3.79
CA VAL A 147 -6.75 12.80 -2.55
C VAL A 147 -7.55 14.09 -2.45
N ALA A 148 -7.69 14.83 -3.56
CA ALA A 148 -8.46 16.06 -3.63
C ALA A 148 -9.97 15.82 -3.84
N TYR A 149 -10.47 14.58 -3.78
CA TYR A 149 -11.82 14.24 -4.22
C TYR A 149 -12.92 14.99 -3.45
N ALA A 150 -12.73 15.21 -2.14
CA ALA A 150 -13.60 16.06 -1.34
C ALA A 150 -13.25 17.55 -1.50
N PHE A 151 -13.24 18.06 -2.74
CA PHE A 151 -12.73 19.39 -3.12
C PHE A 151 -13.44 20.57 -2.44
N PHE A 152 -14.61 20.39 -1.88
CA PHE A 152 -15.29 21.36 -1.03
C PHE A 152 -14.65 21.51 0.37
N ASN A 153 -13.77 20.57 0.75
CA ASN A 153 -12.98 20.64 1.97
C ASN A 153 -11.58 21.21 1.67
N LYS A 154 -11.25 22.36 2.26
CA LYS A 154 -9.94 23.02 2.07
C LYS A 154 -8.76 22.11 2.39
N ARG A 155 -8.86 21.24 3.40
CA ARG A 155 -7.80 20.28 3.74
C ARG A 155 -7.58 19.25 2.64
N SER A 156 -8.65 18.79 1.99
CA SER A 156 -8.55 17.84 0.87
C SER A 156 -7.87 18.47 -0.34
N LEU A 157 -8.24 19.71 -0.68
CA LEU A 157 -7.56 20.46 -1.76
C LEU A 157 -6.08 20.70 -1.46
N GLU A 158 -5.77 21.15 -0.25
CA GLU A 158 -4.37 21.36 0.18
C GLU A 158 -3.57 20.06 0.10
N ALA A 159 -4.11 18.96 0.60
CA ALA A 159 -3.49 17.64 0.54
C ALA A 159 -3.25 17.19 -0.91
N GLY A 160 -4.22 17.38 -1.80
CA GLY A 160 -4.11 17.04 -3.22
C GLY A 160 -3.02 17.85 -3.92
N ILE A 161 -2.97 19.17 -3.70
CA ILE A 161 -1.94 20.04 -4.29
C ILE A 161 -0.54 19.66 -3.75
N LYS A 162 -0.39 19.49 -2.43
CA LYS A 162 0.87 19.05 -1.81
C LYS A 162 1.35 17.72 -2.42
N TYR A 163 0.43 16.74 -2.51
CA TYR A 163 0.79 15.44 -3.05
C TYR A 163 1.17 15.50 -4.53
N MET A 164 0.41 16.22 -5.34
CA MET A 164 0.69 16.39 -6.77
C MET A 164 2.06 17.03 -7.01
N VAL A 165 2.35 18.16 -6.37
CA VAL A 165 3.62 18.90 -6.58
C VAL A 165 4.82 18.08 -6.11
N LEU A 166 4.76 17.52 -4.91
CA LEU A 166 5.88 16.74 -4.36
C LEU A 166 6.06 15.40 -5.10
N SER A 167 4.95 14.78 -5.52
CA SER A 167 5.00 13.55 -6.33
C SER A 167 5.61 13.80 -7.71
N ALA A 168 5.26 14.90 -8.37
CA ALA A 168 5.86 15.27 -9.65
C ALA A 168 7.36 15.51 -9.52
N ALA A 169 7.81 16.19 -8.45
CA ALA A 169 9.23 16.35 -8.17
C ALA A 169 9.92 14.98 -7.95
N GLY A 170 9.31 14.08 -7.17
CA GLY A 170 9.83 12.71 -6.98
C GLY A 170 9.94 11.92 -8.29
N SER A 171 8.93 12.02 -9.17
CA SER A 171 8.95 11.39 -10.49
C SER A 171 10.03 11.98 -11.40
N ALA A 172 10.31 13.28 -11.31
CA ALA A 172 11.40 13.91 -12.07
C ALA A 172 12.78 13.38 -11.63
N PHE A 173 13.03 13.24 -10.32
CA PHE A 173 14.25 12.60 -9.80
C PHE A 173 14.36 11.15 -10.26
N LEU A 174 13.27 10.38 -10.20
CA LEU A 174 13.22 9.00 -10.67
C LEU A 174 13.60 8.90 -12.16
N LEU A 175 12.95 9.70 -13.00
CA LEU A 175 13.16 9.69 -14.45
C LEU A 175 14.60 10.11 -14.82
N PHE A 176 15.14 11.12 -14.15
CA PHE A 176 16.50 11.53 -14.35
C PHE A 176 17.50 10.45 -13.91
N GLY A 177 17.25 9.79 -12.78
CA GLY A 177 18.04 8.63 -12.34
C GLY A 177 18.03 7.48 -13.33
N MET A 178 16.87 7.17 -13.92
CA MET A 178 16.75 6.18 -15.01
C MET A 178 17.58 6.55 -16.24
N ALA A 179 17.59 7.84 -16.62
CA ALA A 179 18.38 8.32 -17.76
C ALA A 179 19.90 8.16 -17.51
N LEU A 180 20.37 8.45 -16.28
CA LEU A 180 21.77 8.25 -15.89
C LEU A 180 22.17 6.76 -15.91
N LEU A 181 21.28 5.88 -15.40
CA LEU A 181 21.51 4.43 -15.44
C LEU A 181 21.56 3.92 -16.89
N TYR A 182 20.66 4.40 -17.74
CA TYR A 182 20.67 4.04 -19.16
C TYR A 182 21.94 4.51 -19.87
N ALA A 183 22.40 5.72 -19.57
CA ALA A 183 23.64 6.25 -20.14
C ALA A 183 24.87 5.39 -19.79
N GLU A 184 24.90 4.81 -18.60
CA GLU A 184 25.99 3.96 -18.13
C GLU A 184 25.83 2.50 -18.58
N ALA A 185 24.64 1.92 -18.39
CA ALA A 185 24.40 0.50 -18.61
C ALA A 185 24.05 0.15 -20.07
N GLY A 186 23.64 1.14 -20.90
CA GLY A 186 23.16 0.90 -22.26
C GLY A 186 21.88 0.07 -22.36
N SER A 187 21.23 -0.22 -21.20
CA SER A 187 20.05 -1.06 -21.10
C SER A 187 19.02 -0.43 -20.14
N LEU A 188 17.74 -0.64 -20.44
CA LEU A 188 16.62 -0.25 -19.58
C LEU A 188 15.98 -1.47 -18.89
N SER A 189 16.38 -2.70 -19.20
CA SER A 189 15.91 -3.89 -18.50
C SER A 189 16.61 -4.04 -17.14
N PHE A 190 15.89 -4.52 -16.12
CA PHE A 190 16.46 -4.69 -14.77
C PHE A 190 17.66 -5.66 -14.79
N SER A 191 17.54 -6.77 -15.49
CA SER A 191 18.65 -7.74 -15.63
C SER A 191 19.84 -7.17 -16.42
N GLY A 192 19.57 -6.43 -17.51
CA GLY A 192 20.62 -5.78 -18.30
C GLY A 192 21.42 -4.75 -17.49
N ILE A 193 20.74 -3.95 -16.66
CA ILE A 193 21.36 -3.04 -15.70
C ILE A 193 22.19 -3.83 -14.69
N GLY A 194 21.64 -4.92 -14.14
CA GLY A 194 22.34 -5.78 -13.18
C GLY A 194 23.62 -6.37 -13.76
N HIS A 195 23.59 -6.87 -15.00
CA HIS A 195 24.78 -7.38 -15.70
C HIS A 195 25.83 -6.30 -15.96
N ALA A 196 25.40 -5.11 -16.42
CA ALA A 196 26.31 -4.00 -16.69
C ALA A 196 27.02 -3.53 -15.41
N LEU A 197 26.28 -3.40 -14.29
CA LEU A 197 26.85 -3.00 -13.00
C LEU A 197 27.78 -4.07 -12.41
N ALA A 198 27.49 -5.36 -12.61
CA ALA A 198 28.33 -6.47 -12.16
C ALA A 198 29.64 -6.57 -12.96
N ALA A 199 29.64 -6.26 -14.24
CA ALA A 199 30.80 -6.35 -15.12
C ALA A 199 31.92 -5.37 -14.77
N THR A 200 31.58 -4.23 -14.15
CA THR A 200 32.56 -3.17 -13.77
C THR A 200 33.18 -3.38 -12.39
N GLY A 201 32.72 -4.38 -11.60
CA GLY A 201 33.22 -4.70 -10.26
C GLY A 201 32.87 -3.67 -9.18
N MET A 202 32.82 -2.41 -9.52
CA MET A 202 32.26 -1.31 -8.71
C MET A 202 31.37 -0.45 -9.63
N PRO A 203 30.16 -0.05 -9.17
CA PRO A 203 29.35 0.84 -9.97
C PRO A 203 30.06 2.15 -10.26
N ALA A 204 30.10 2.55 -11.54
CA ALA A 204 30.65 3.85 -11.94
C ALA A 204 29.92 4.99 -11.17
N PRO A 205 30.57 6.15 -10.92
CA PRO A 205 29.95 7.26 -10.21
C PRO A 205 28.61 7.72 -10.81
N LEU A 206 28.48 7.63 -12.13
CA LEU A 206 27.25 7.98 -12.85
C LEU A 206 26.11 7.01 -12.52
N ALA A 207 26.39 5.70 -12.45
CA ALA A 207 25.40 4.69 -12.06
C ALA A 207 25.00 4.84 -10.59
N GLN A 208 25.96 5.13 -9.70
CA GLN A 208 25.64 5.40 -8.27
C GLN A 208 24.73 6.62 -8.11
N LEU A 209 25.00 7.71 -8.83
CA LEU A 209 24.15 8.88 -8.85
C LEU A 209 22.76 8.56 -9.40
N GLY A 210 22.68 7.78 -10.50
CA GLY A 210 21.43 7.33 -11.09
C GLY A 210 20.58 6.52 -10.11
N LEU A 211 21.18 5.54 -9.43
CA LEU A 211 20.52 4.74 -8.40
C LEU A 211 20.06 5.59 -7.20
N ALA A 212 20.90 6.52 -6.76
CA ALA A 212 20.55 7.44 -5.65
C ALA A 212 19.33 8.32 -6.03
N MET A 213 19.28 8.86 -7.25
CA MET A 213 18.16 9.67 -7.71
C MET A 213 16.88 8.84 -7.89
N MET A 214 17.00 7.61 -8.40
CA MET A 214 15.86 6.68 -8.43
C MET A 214 15.36 6.38 -7.02
N LEU A 215 16.26 6.18 -6.07
CA LEU A 215 15.91 5.93 -4.67
C LEU A 215 15.13 7.11 -4.07
N VAL A 216 15.48 8.36 -4.38
CA VAL A 216 14.72 9.54 -3.94
C VAL A 216 13.25 9.44 -4.37
N GLY A 217 12.98 9.12 -5.64
CA GLY A 217 11.62 8.99 -6.15
C GLY A 217 10.85 7.82 -5.51
N LEU A 218 11.48 6.65 -5.37
CA LEU A 218 10.87 5.48 -4.73
C LEU A 218 10.66 5.70 -3.22
N ALA A 219 11.63 6.31 -2.53
CA ALA A 219 11.55 6.65 -1.11
C ALA A 219 10.43 7.65 -0.84
N PHE A 220 10.23 8.64 -1.73
CA PHE A 220 9.08 9.53 -1.66
C PHE A 220 7.77 8.74 -1.72
N LYS A 221 7.60 7.86 -2.70
CA LYS A 221 6.37 7.05 -2.86
C LYS A 221 6.10 6.13 -1.67
N LEU A 222 7.15 5.58 -1.06
CA LEU A 222 7.06 4.74 0.14
C LEU A 222 6.97 5.52 1.44
N SER A 223 7.06 6.86 1.38
CA SER A 223 7.06 7.74 2.56
C SER A 223 8.27 7.52 3.49
N LEU A 224 9.43 7.19 2.95
CA LEU A 224 10.63 6.97 3.74
C LEU A 224 11.27 8.31 4.13
N VAL A 225 11.89 8.35 5.29
CA VAL A 225 12.65 9.53 5.76
C VAL A 225 13.89 9.72 4.88
N PRO A 226 14.18 10.94 4.39
CA PRO A 226 13.57 12.25 4.72
C PRO A 226 12.36 12.64 3.86
N PHE A 227 11.93 11.84 2.91
CA PHE A 227 10.90 12.16 1.91
C PHE A 227 9.45 11.86 2.38
N HIS A 228 9.21 11.83 3.69
CA HIS A 228 7.96 11.38 4.32
C HIS A 228 6.95 12.49 4.65
N LEU A 229 7.34 13.75 4.60
CA LEU A 229 6.57 14.88 5.16
C LEU A 229 5.16 15.05 4.55
N TRP A 230 4.95 14.57 3.34
CA TRP A 230 3.65 14.62 2.68
C TRP A 230 2.61 13.67 3.30
N THR A 231 3.06 12.55 3.85
CA THR A 231 2.20 11.42 4.22
C THR A 231 1.18 11.76 5.31
N PRO A 232 1.54 12.36 6.45
CA PRO A 232 0.55 12.69 7.47
C PRO A 232 -0.48 13.71 6.98
N ASP A 233 -0.08 14.71 6.21
CA ASP A 233 -0.97 15.75 5.69
C ASP A 233 -1.93 15.19 4.63
N VAL A 234 -1.41 14.34 3.73
CA VAL A 234 -2.22 13.71 2.67
C VAL A 234 -3.18 12.67 3.26
N TYR A 235 -2.74 11.88 4.25
CA TYR A 235 -3.64 10.92 4.88
C TYR A 235 -4.76 11.62 5.67
N GLU A 236 -4.46 12.72 6.35
CA GLU A 236 -5.48 13.53 7.03
C GLU A 236 -6.47 14.15 6.05
N GLY A 237 -5.97 14.76 4.95
CA GLY A 237 -6.81 15.50 4.01
C GLY A 237 -7.59 14.64 3.03
N ALA A 238 -7.07 13.47 2.65
CA ALA A 238 -7.75 12.55 1.74
C ALA A 238 -9.02 11.95 2.37
N PRO A 239 -10.06 11.63 1.57
CA PRO A 239 -11.17 10.80 2.05
C PRO A 239 -10.66 9.49 2.68
N ALA A 240 -11.28 9.02 3.77
CA ALA A 240 -10.81 7.85 4.50
C ALA A 240 -10.58 6.59 3.63
N PRO A 241 -11.47 6.21 2.68
CA PRO A 241 -11.23 5.06 1.80
C PRO A 241 -10.06 5.29 0.83
N VAL A 242 -9.77 6.54 0.46
CA VAL A 242 -8.60 6.90 -0.36
C VAL A 242 -7.31 6.79 0.46
N ALA A 243 -7.33 7.24 1.71
CA ALA A 243 -6.21 7.05 2.63
C ALA A 243 -5.90 5.55 2.85
N ALA A 244 -6.93 4.70 2.93
CA ALA A 244 -6.78 3.24 2.97
C ALA A 244 -6.08 2.70 1.72
N PHE A 245 -6.49 3.13 0.52
CA PHE A 245 -5.87 2.75 -0.75
C PHE A 245 -4.40 3.17 -0.84
N LEU A 246 -4.11 4.43 -0.44
CA LEU A 246 -2.74 4.95 -0.38
C LEU A 246 -1.86 4.16 0.58
N ALA A 247 -2.38 3.81 1.75
CA ALA A 247 -1.64 3.07 2.77
C ALA A 247 -1.34 1.63 2.36
N THR A 248 -2.15 1.03 1.48
CA THR A 248 -2.12 -0.40 1.15
C THR A 248 -1.73 -0.64 -0.31
N ALA A 249 -2.67 -0.68 -1.23
CA ALA A 249 -2.45 -1.05 -2.63
C ALA A 249 -1.33 -0.24 -3.29
N SER A 250 -1.30 1.08 -3.08
CA SER A 250 -0.29 1.97 -3.67
C SER A 250 1.12 1.64 -3.18
N LYS A 251 1.32 1.50 -1.87
CA LYS A 251 2.64 1.22 -1.29
C LYS A 251 3.12 -0.20 -1.60
N VAL A 252 2.21 -1.17 -1.61
CA VAL A 252 2.54 -2.55 -2.01
C VAL A 252 3.09 -2.59 -3.42
N ALA A 253 2.44 -1.92 -4.36
CA ALA A 253 2.88 -1.90 -5.76
C ALA A 253 4.29 -1.31 -5.91
N VAL A 254 4.56 -0.19 -5.24
CA VAL A 254 5.88 0.47 -5.28
C VAL A 254 6.95 -0.36 -4.58
N PHE A 255 6.63 -0.98 -3.43
CA PHE A 255 7.61 -1.80 -2.74
C PHE A 255 7.92 -3.10 -3.51
N ALA A 256 6.91 -3.73 -4.11
CA ALA A 256 7.10 -4.94 -4.91
C ALA A 256 8.02 -4.71 -6.11
N VAL A 257 7.83 -3.62 -6.87
CA VAL A 257 8.75 -3.31 -7.99
C VAL A 257 10.15 -2.99 -7.50
N MET A 258 10.30 -2.35 -6.35
CA MET A 258 11.61 -2.11 -5.72
C MET A 258 12.31 -3.43 -5.37
N VAL A 259 11.59 -4.39 -4.78
CA VAL A 259 12.11 -5.74 -4.51
C VAL A 259 12.55 -6.42 -5.80
N ARG A 260 11.72 -6.41 -6.84
CA ARG A 260 12.06 -7.01 -8.15
C ARG A 260 13.29 -6.36 -8.78
N LEU A 261 13.38 -5.03 -8.75
CA LEU A 261 14.53 -4.30 -9.26
C LEU A 261 15.83 -4.74 -8.58
N PHE A 262 15.83 -4.79 -7.24
CA PHE A 262 17.05 -5.18 -6.50
C PHE A 262 17.39 -6.66 -6.60
N GLN A 263 16.40 -7.53 -6.81
CA GLN A 263 16.67 -8.96 -7.03
C GLN A 263 17.26 -9.23 -8.41
N LEU A 264 16.75 -8.59 -9.45
CA LEU A 264 17.26 -8.73 -10.82
C LEU A 264 18.55 -7.92 -11.06
N SER A 265 18.89 -7.02 -10.15
CA SER A 265 20.12 -6.20 -10.17
C SER A 265 20.81 -6.22 -8.80
N PRO A 266 21.36 -7.39 -8.35
CA PRO A 266 21.96 -7.48 -7.02
C PRO A 266 23.10 -6.48 -6.77
N ALA A 267 23.86 -6.13 -7.82
CA ALA A 267 24.91 -5.12 -7.72
C ALA A 267 24.37 -3.72 -7.37
N ALA A 268 23.11 -3.44 -7.68
CA ALA A 268 22.45 -2.19 -7.31
C ALA A 268 22.20 -2.09 -5.78
N ASN A 269 22.15 -3.22 -5.06
CA ASN A 269 21.94 -3.25 -3.60
C ASN A 269 23.25 -3.55 -2.85
N SER A 270 24.41 -3.25 -3.41
CA SER A 270 25.71 -3.46 -2.78
C SER A 270 26.40 -2.15 -2.41
N GLY A 271 27.31 -2.20 -1.43
CA GLY A 271 28.14 -1.07 -1.04
C GLY A 271 27.36 0.13 -0.51
N VAL A 272 27.69 1.34 -0.97
CA VAL A 272 27.15 2.61 -0.47
C VAL A 272 25.63 2.70 -0.48
N LEU A 273 24.98 2.14 -1.50
CA LEU A 273 23.52 2.20 -1.58
C LEU A 273 22.83 1.37 -0.51
N SER A 274 23.37 0.20 -0.18
CA SER A 274 22.91 -0.63 0.94
C SER A 274 23.03 0.11 2.26
N ASP A 275 24.16 0.82 2.49
CA ASP A 275 24.38 1.62 3.72
C ASP A 275 23.39 2.79 3.79
N VAL A 276 23.13 3.47 2.68
CA VAL A 276 22.13 4.55 2.60
C VAL A 276 20.74 4.02 2.92
N LEU A 277 20.34 2.88 2.34
CA LEU A 277 19.06 2.24 2.64
C LEU A 277 18.95 1.85 4.13
N ALA A 278 20.02 1.37 4.72
CA ALA A 278 20.07 1.03 6.13
C ALA A 278 19.90 2.26 7.05
N VAL A 279 20.54 3.39 6.71
CA VAL A 279 20.32 4.66 7.42
C VAL A 279 18.88 5.17 7.26
N ILE A 280 18.33 5.12 6.04
CA ILE A 280 16.94 5.48 5.76
C ILE A 280 15.97 4.57 6.55
N ALA A 281 16.27 3.28 6.68
CA ALA A 281 15.47 2.34 7.47
C ALA A 281 15.41 2.76 8.94
N VAL A 282 16.57 2.99 9.57
CA VAL A 282 16.64 3.43 10.98
C VAL A 282 15.95 4.77 11.18
N ALA A 283 16.22 5.74 10.32
CA ALA A 283 15.59 7.06 10.39
C ALA A 283 14.05 6.95 10.26
N SER A 284 13.56 6.13 9.33
CA SER A 284 12.11 5.92 9.14
C SER A 284 11.47 5.22 10.33
N ILE A 285 12.13 4.22 10.91
CA ILE A 285 11.68 3.52 12.11
C ILE A 285 11.56 4.49 13.29
N LEU A 286 12.63 5.23 13.59
CA LEU A 286 12.67 6.09 14.76
C LEU A 286 11.78 7.33 14.61
N ILE A 287 11.92 8.07 13.51
CA ILE A 287 11.13 9.29 13.26
C ILE A 287 9.66 8.97 13.12
N GLY A 288 9.30 7.92 12.37
CA GLY A 288 7.91 7.49 12.21
C GLY A 288 7.24 7.17 13.55
N ASN A 289 7.88 6.35 14.39
CA ASN A 289 7.34 5.98 15.70
C ASN A 289 7.31 7.18 16.69
N LEU A 290 8.36 8.00 16.73
CA LEU A 290 8.41 9.16 17.64
C LEU A 290 7.34 10.20 17.29
N LEU A 291 7.14 10.50 16.00
CA LEU A 291 6.13 11.46 15.58
C LEU A 291 4.71 10.90 15.72
N ALA A 292 4.49 9.58 15.60
CA ALA A 292 3.21 8.95 15.89
C ALA A 292 2.78 9.15 17.35
N LEU A 293 3.72 9.19 18.31
CA LEU A 293 3.43 9.45 19.72
C LEU A 293 2.70 10.76 19.98
N THR A 294 3.01 11.79 19.20
CA THR A 294 2.48 13.16 19.41
C THR A 294 1.12 13.38 18.75
N GLN A 295 0.64 12.42 17.93
CA GLN A 295 -0.57 12.63 17.14
C GLN A 295 -1.86 12.44 17.97
N SER A 296 -2.80 13.35 17.77
CA SER A 296 -4.19 13.26 18.25
C SER A 296 -5.20 12.94 17.12
N ASN A 297 -4.73 12.92 15.89
CA ASN A 297 -5.48 12.54 14.69
C ASN A 297 -5.12 11.11 14.30
N LEU A 298 -6.13 10.21 14.20
CA LEU A 298 -5.91 8.79 13.95
C LEU A 298 -5.37 8.51 12.54
N LYS A 299 -5.79 9.28 11.53
CA LYS A 299 -5.28 9.14 10.15
C LYS A 299 -3.80 9.55 10.07
N ARG A 300 -3.41 10.64 10.75
CA ARG A 300 -2.00 11.06 10.85
C ARG A 300 -1.16 10.04 11.63
N LEU A 301 -1.69 9.52 12.73
CA LEU A 301 -1.05 8.47 13.52
C LEU A 301 -0.75 7.24 12.65
N LEU A 302 -1.74 6.76 11.88
CA LEU A 302 -1.55 5.65 10.95
C LEU A 302 -0.60 6.00 9.80
N GLY A 303 -0.54 7.25 9.38
CA GLY A 303 0.44 7.75 8.41
C GLY A 303 1.87 7.62 8.93
N TYR A 304 2.16 8.10 10.13
CA TYR A 304 3.47 7.95 10.77
C TYR A 304 3.80 6.49 11.10
N SER A 305 2.81 5.71 11.53
CA SER A 305 2.90 4.27 11.68
C SER A 305 3.36 3.61 10.37
N SER A 306 2.76 3.97 9.25
CA SER A 306 3.13 3.45 7.93
C SER A 306 4.59 3.75 7.57
N ILE A 307 5.10 4.96 7.90
CA ILE A 307 6.51 5.32 7.70
C ILE A 307 7.42 4.33 8.46
N ALA A 308 7.11 4.07 9.73
CA ALA A 308 7.87 3.13 10.56
C ALA A 308 7.80 1.69 10.00
N HIS A 309 6.64 1.22 9.56
CA HIS A 309 6.45 -0.13 9.01
C HIS A 309 7.25 -0.34 7.72
N PHE A 310 7.32 0.66 6.84
CA PHE A 310 8.18 0.58 5.65
C PHE A 310 9.66 0.68 6.01
N GLY A 311 10.02 1.34 7.11
CA GLY A 311 11.36 1.24 7.71
C GLY A 311 11.72 -0.18 8.14
N TYR A 312 10.79 -0.92 8.76
CA TYR A 312 11.01 -2.35 9.10
C TYR A 312 11.20 -3.21 7.85
N LEU A 313 10.41 -2.99 6.80
CA LEU A 313 10.54 -3.71 5.52
C LEU A 313 11.90 -3.49 4.86
N LEU A 314 12.48 -2.29 4.99
CA LEU A 314 13.82 -2.00 4.45
C LEU A 314 14.91 -2.85 5.11
N ILE A 315 14.74 -3.31 6.36
CA ILE A 315 15.69 -4.23 7.00
C ILE A 315 15.84 -5.51 6.18
N ALA A 316 14.72 -6.11 5.75
CA ALA A 316 14.76 -7.30 4.91
C ALA A 316 15.32 -6.99 3.52
N LEU A 317 15.02 -5.82 2.94
CA LEU A 317 15.58 -5.42 1.65
C LEU A 317 17.09 -5.25 1.70
N VAL A 318 17.63 -4.65 2.75
CA VAL A 318 19.07 -4.50 3.00
C VAL A 318 19.75 -5.86 3.24
N ALA A 319 19.06 -6.76 3.94
CA ALA A 319 19.54 -8.12 4.18
C ALA A 319 19.71 -8.91 2.86
N SER A 320 18.84 -8.74 1.89
CA SER A 320 18.84 -9.21 0.48
C SER A 320 19.23 -10.67 0.23
N LYS A 321 19.25 -11.54 1.25
CA LYS A 321 19.67 -12.96 1.18
C LYS A 321 18.69 -13.85 1.95
N GLY A 322 18.74 -15.16 1.64
CA GLY A 322 17.97 -16.16 2.38
C GLY A 322 16.48 -15.86 2.45
N LEU A 323 15.96 -15.72 3.66
CA LEU A 323 14.53 -15.48 3.95
C LEU A 323 14.02 -14.09 3.60
N ALA A 324 14.84 -13.18 3.06
CA ALA A 324 14.48 -11.76 2.91
C ALA A 324 13.22 -11.53 2.06
N VAL A 325 13.11 -12.20 0.90
CA VAL A 325 11.95 -12.03 -0.01
C VAL A 325 10.68 -12.60 0.60
N GLU A 326 10.79 -13.76 1.25
CA GLU A 326 9.69 -14.37 1.97
C GLU A 326 9.24 -13.46 3.12
N ALA A 327 10.17 -12.94 3.93
CA ALA A 327 9.87 -12.02 5.02
C ALA A 327 9.17 -10.74 4.55
N MET A 328 9.60 -10.17 3.42
CA MET A 328 8.94 -9.00 2.81
C MET A 328 7.53 -9.33 2.35
N GLY A 329 7.32 -10.47 1.71
CA GLY A 329 5.99 -10.91 1.27
C GLY A 329 5.03 -11.12 2.43
N VAL A 330 5.44 -11.87 3.45
CA VAL A 330 4.65 -12.12 4.67
C VAL A 330 4.30 -10.80 5.35
N TYR A 331 5.30 -9.91 5.49
CA TYR A 331 5.07 -8.61 6.13
C TYR A 331 4.09 -7.73 5.37
N LEU A 332 4.22 -7.64 4.03
CA LEU A 332 3.31 -6.83 3.21
C LEU A 332 1.86 -7.32 3.29
N VAL A 333 1.63 -8.64 3.24
CA VAL A 333 0.28 -9.20 3.37
C VAL A 333 -0.31 -8.86 4.74
N THR A 334 0.44 -9.10 5.83
CA THR A 334 -0.03 -8.81 7.19
C THR A 334 -0.25 -7.31 7.43
N TYR A 335 0.60 -6.47 6.87
CA TYR A 335 0.47 -5.00 6.91
C TYR A 335 -0.79 -4.52 6.17
N VAL A 336 -1.06 -5.04 4.97
CA VAL A 336 -2.27 -4.69 4.19
C VAL A 336 -3.53 -5.05 4.94
N ILE A 337 -3.63 -6.29 5.45
CA ILE A 337 -4.79 -6.76 6.22
C ILE A 337 -5.05 -5.82 7.41
N THR A 338 -4.01 -5.50 8.16
CA THR A 338 -4.12 -4.69 9.36
C THR A 338 -4.45 -3.23 9.06
N SER A 339 -3.81 -2.66 8.04
CA SER A 339 -4.05 -1.27 7.64
C SER A 339 -5.44 -1.08 7.03
N LEU A 340 -5.91 -2.02 6.19
CA LEU A 340 -7.28 -2.01 5.67
C LEU A 340 -8.30 -2.06 6.80
N GLY A 341 -8.10 -2.90 7.80
CA GLY A 341 -8.99 -2.97 8.95
C GLY A 341 -9.03 -1.66 9.74
N ALA A 342 -7.88 -1.05 10.01
CA ALA A 342 -7.80 0.20 10.77
C ALA A 342 -8.44 1.37 10.02
N PHE A 343 -8.06 1.62 8.76
CA PHE A 343 -8.67 2.65 7.92
C PHE A 343 -10.13 2.35 7.59
N GLY A 344 -10.51 1.07 7.51
CA GLY A 344 -11.89 0.65 7.32
C GLY A 344 -12.80 1.09 8.46
N VAL A 345 -12.36 0.94 9.72
CA VAL A 345 -13.11 1.45 10.86
C VAL A 345 -13.25 2.97 10.80
N ILE A 346 -12.17 3.70 10.46
CA ILE A 346 -12.23 5.15 10.28
C ILE A 346 -13.25 5.50 9.19
N THR A 347 -13.26 4.78 8.08
CA THR A 347 -14.20 5.01 6.97
C THR A 347 -15.64 4.82 7.41
N LEU A 348 -15.97 3.73 8.13
CA LEU A 348 -17.33 3.46 8.62
C LEU A 348 -17.78 4.40 9.74
N MET A 349 -16.84 5.04 10.44
CA MET A 349 -17.12 6.09 11.42
C MET A 349 -17.31 7.46 10.77
N SER A 350 -16.80 7.65 9.56
CA SER A 350 -16.75 8.93 8.86
C SER A 350 -17.98 9.17 8.00
N SER A 351 -18.34 10.44 7.83
CA SER A 351 -19.38 10.88 6.90
C SER A 351 -18.93 12.17 6.22
N PRO A 352 -18.79 12.21 4.89
CA PRO A 352 -18.34 13.40 4.17
C PRO A 352 -19.33 14.57 4.28
N TYR A 353 -20.58 14.31 4.65
CA TYR A 353 -21.65 15.30 4.77
C TYR A 353 -21.52 16.22 5.97
N LYS A 354 -20.71 15.81 6.94
CA LYS A 354 -20.43 16.63 8.14
C LYS A 354 -19.16 17.48 7.99
N GLY A 355 -18.60 17.55 6.78
CA GLY A 355 -17.48 18.41 6.41
C GLY A 355 -16.10 17.85 6.73
N ARG A 356 -15.99 16.74 7.47
CA ARG A 356 -14.71 16.07 7.78
C ARG A 356 -14.92 14.62 8.16
N ASP A 357 -13.85 13.83 8.05
CA ASP A 357 -13.81 12.47 8.57
C ASP A 357 -13.79 12.46 10.11
N ALA A 358 -14.21 11.33 10.68
CA ALA A 358 -14.04 11.04 12.11
C ALA A 358 -12.60 10.63 12.37
N ASP A 359 -11.68 11.59 12.33
CA ASP A 359 -10.24 11.36 12.38
C ASP A 359 -9.60 11.74 13.73
N ALA A 360 -10.29 12.50 14.56
CA ALA A 360 -9.77 12.91 15.86
C ALA A 360 -9.94 11.78 16.90
N LEU A 361 -8.87 11.50 17.65
CA LEU A 361 -8.85 10.40 18.63
C LEU A 361 -9.95 10.52 19.70
N TYR A 362 -10.35 11.74 20.08
CA TYR A 362 -11.43 11.94 21.04
C TYR A 362 -12.80 11.44 20.53
N GLU A 363 -13.03 11.37 19.22
CA GLU A 363 -14.26 10.85 18.61
C GLU A 363 -14.43 9.35 18.83
N TYR A 364 -13.33 8.64 19.08
CA TYR A 364 -13.29 7.21 19.38
C TYR A 364 -13.43 6.90 20.87
N ARG A 365 -13.40 7.92 21.75
CA ARG A 365 -13.52 7.71 23.19
C ARG A 365 -14.87 7.09 23.54
N GLY A 366 -14.83 5.94 24.21
CA GLY A 366 -16.02 5.20 24.58
C GLY A 366 -16.73 4.53 23.40
N LEU A 367 -16.05 4.27 22.29
CA LEU A 367 -16.65 3.63 21.14
C LEU A 367 -17.21 2.25 21.47
N PHE A 368 -16.61 1.53 22.43
CA PHE A 368 -17.09 0.23 22.92
C PHE A 368 -18.58 0.26 23.33
N TRP A 369 -19.00 1.31 24.04
CA TRP A 369 -20.36 1.44 24.53
C TRP A 369 -21.40 1.75 23.45
N ARG A 370 -20.94 2.24 22.28
CA ARG A 370 -21.81 2.62 21.16
C ARG A 370 -21.78 1.62 20.00
N ARG A 371 -20.60 1.18 19.64
CA ARG A 371 -20.31 0.32 18.49
C ARG A 371 -19.29 -0.74 18.88
N PRO A 372 -19.66 -1.72 19.73
CA PRO A 372 -18.72 -2.69 20.30
C PRO A 372 -17.99 -3.51 19.23
N TYR A 373 -18.66 -3.79 18.14
CA TYR A 373 -18.10 -4.58 17.08
C TYR A 373 -17.02 -3.82 16.26
N LEU A 374 -17.21 -2.54 15.94
CA LEU A 374 -16.13 -1.73 15.32
C LEU A 374 -14.97 -1.53 16.29
N THR A 375 -15.26 -1.43 17.59
CA THR A 375 -14.23 -1.39 18.63
C THR A 375 -13.42 -2.66 18.66
N ALA A 376 -14.05 -3.84 18.57
CA ALA A 376 -13.34 -5.11 18.53
C ALA A 376 -12.41 -5.18 17.31
N VAL A 377 -12.91 -4.81 16.12
CA VAL A 377 -12.07 -4.78 14.89
C VAL A 377 -10.88 -3.83 15.09
N LEU A 378 -11.11 -2.58 15.53
CA LEU A 378 -10.01 -1.61 15.69
C LEU A 378 -9.01 -2.06 16.76
N THR A 379 -9.46 -2.69 17.84
CA THR A 379 -8.60 -3.28 18.88
C THR A 379 -7.66 -4.33 18.27
N VAL A 380 -8.22 -5.25 17.47
CA VAL A 380 -7.43 -6.28 16.79
C VAL A 380 -6.39 -5.65 15.86
N MET A 381 -6.78 -4.62 15.10
CA MET A 381 -5.85 -3.93 14.20
C MET A 381 -4.72 -3.23 14.96
N MET A 382 -5.03 -2.57 16.09
CA MET A 382 -4.01 -1.92 16.93
C MET A 382 -3.05 -2.93 17.54
N LEU A 383 -3.54 -4.06 18.04
CA LEU A 383 -2.71 -5.17 18.54
C LEU A 383 -1.81 -5.75 17.44
N SER A 384 -2.35 -5.90 16.24
CA SER A 384 -1.59 -6.43 15.10
C SER A 384 -0.50 -5.45 14.62
N LEU A 385 -0.79 -4.14 14.51
CA LEU A 385 0.23 -3.12 14.20
C LEU A 385 1.31 -3.05 15.29
N ALA A 386 0.92 -3.18 16.56
CA ALA A 386 1.87 -3.28 17.66
C ALA A 386 2.77 -4.51 17.56
N GLY A 387 2.30 -5.58 16.92
CA GLY A 387 3.01 -6.85 16.79
C GLY A 387 2.86 -7.71 18.03
N ILE A 388 1.68 -7.71 18.65
CA ILE A 388 1.37 -8.57 19.80
C ILE A 388 1.16 -10.02 19.31
N PRO A 389 1.70 -11.04 20.02
CA PRO A 389 1.48 -12.45 19.67
C PRO A 389 0.02 -12.79 19.42
N LEU A 390 -0.25 -13.83 18.65
CA LEU A 390 -1.56 -14.27 18.15
C LEU A 390 -2.19 -13.36 17.08
N THR A 391 -1.47 -12.36 16.58
CA THR A 391 -1.92 -11.51 15.47
C THR A 391 -1.00 -11.63 14.26
N ALA A 392 -1.56 -11.38 13.07
CA ALA A 392 -0.80 -11.44 11.82
C ALA A 392 0.44 -10.52 11.83
N GLY A 393 0.34 -9.33 12.42
CA GLY A 393 1.47 -8.38 12.49
C GLY A 393 2.66 -8.89 13.30
N PHE A 394 2.43 -9.76 14.29
CA PHE A 394 3.50 -10.43 15.01
C PHE A 394 4.31 -11.34 14.07
N ILE A 395 3.61 -12.15 13.27
CA ILE A 395 4.26 -13.06 12.30
C ILE A 395 5.12 -12.26 11.31
N GLY A 396 4.59 -11.16 10.76
CA GLY A 396 5.36 -10.29 9.87
C GLY A 396 6.63 -9.76 10.53
N LYS A 397 6.55 -9.18 11.73
CA LYS A 397 7.72 -8.68 12.47
C LYS A 397 8.71 -9.78 12.80
N PHE A 398 8.22 -10.95 13.19
CA PHE A 398 9.05 -12.10 13.50
C PHE A 398 9.93 -12.51 12.31
N TYR A 399 9.37 -12.55 11.10
CA TYR A 399 10.11 -12.87 9.88
C TYR A 399 11.17 -11.80 9.54
N ILE A 400 10.86 -10.51 9.75
CA ILE A 400 11.87 -9.43 9.58
C ILE A 400 13.02 -9.60 10.59
N ILE A 401 12.71 -9.95 11.85
CA ILE A 401 13.73 -10.22 12.87
C ILE A 401 14.58 -11.42 12.47
N ALA A 402 13.96 -12.53 12.05
CA ALA A 402 14.67 -13.73 11.62
C ALA A 402 15.66 -13.42 10.48
N THR A 403 15.21 -12.68 9.46
CA THR A 403 16.05 -12.23 8.34
C THR A 403 17.21 -11.34 8.79
N GLY A 404 16.96 -10.42 9.71
CA GLY A 404 18.01 -9.54 10.25
C GLY A 404 19.04 -10.30 11.09
N VAL A 405 18.63 -11.34 11.82
CA VAL A 405 19.53 -12.23 12.57
C VAL A 405 20.38 -13.06 11.61
N GLU A 406 19.79 -13.67 10.59
CA GLU A 406 20.48 -14.43 9.55
C GLU A 406 21.57 -13.60 8.87
N SER A 407 21.26 -12.33 8.56
CA SER A 407 22.17 -11.39 7.90
C SER A 407 23.10 -10.64 8.88
N LYS A 408 23.02 -10.92 10.19
CA LYS A 408 23.82 -10.28 11.27
C LYS A 408 23.67 -8.74 11.32
N GLN A 409 22.52 -8.19 10.93
CA GLN A 409 22.22 -6.77 10.91
C GLN A 409 21.78 -6.25 12.30
N TRP A 410 22.65 -6.40 13.32
CA TRP A 410 22.31 -6.16 14.73
C TRP A 410 21.83 -4.75 15.04
N TRP A 411 22.42 -3.74 14.42
CA TRP A 411 22.05 -2.35 14.67
C TRP A 411 20.68 -2.00 14.05
N LEU A 412 20.34 -2.59 12.90
CA LEU A 412 19.00 -2.49 12.31
C LEU A 412 17.96 -3.19 13.20
N LEU A 413 18.27 -4.37 13.72
CA LEU A 413 17.41 -5.07 14.67
C LEU A 413 17.22 -4.28 15.96
N GLY A 414 18.29 -3.65 16.48
CA GLY A 414 18.18 -2.75 17.63
C GLY A 414 17.18 -1.61 17.37
N SER A 415 17.25 -0.99 16.20
CA SER A 415 16.31 0.06 15.81
C SER A 415 14.85 -0.45 15.69
N LEU A 416 14.65 -1.67 15.17
CA LEU A 416 13.34 -2.31 15.10
C LEU A 416 12.75 -2.55 16.49
N ILE A 417 13.55 -3.09 17.43
CA ILE A 417 13.10 -3.35 18.80
C ILE A 417 12.70 -2.05 19.49
N ILE A 418 13.54 -1.02 19.42
CA ILE A 418 13.25 0.30 20.00
C ILE A 418 12.00 0.91 19.37
N GLY A 419 11.93 0.94 18.03
CA GLY A 419 10.78 1.48 17.30
C GLY A 419 9.49 0.72 17.61
N SER A 420 9.55 -0.62 17.71
CA SER A 420 8.40 -1.44 18.06
C SER A 420 7.93 -1.19 19.49
N ALA A 421 8.84 -1.01 20.45
CA ALA A 421 8.51 -0.67 21.84
C ALA A 421 7.81 0.70 21.93
N ILE A 422 8.28 1.71 21.19
CA ILE A 422 7.60 3.01 21.07
C ILE A 422 6.21 2.82 20.45
N GLY A 423 6.11 1.97 19.41
CA GLY A 423 4.86 1.65 18.72
C GLY A 423 3.78 1.11 19.66
N VAL A 424 4.13 0.17 20.52
CA VAL A 424 3.21 -0.40 21.50
C VAL A 424 2.50 0.69 22.29
N PHE A 425 3.20 1.73 22.72
CA PHE A 425 2.62 2.79 23.54
C PHE A 425 1.48 3.53 22.82
N TYR A 426 1.69 4.01 21.60
CA TYR A 426 0.64 4.80 20.94
C TYR A 426 -0.50 3.93 20.39
N TYR A 427 -0.26 2.67 20.02
CA TYR A 427 -1.34 1.75 19.67
C TYR A 427 -2.20 1.38 20.88
N LEU A 428 -1.58 1.11 22.04
CA LEU A 428 -2.31 0.89 23.27
C LEU A 428 -3.09 2.13 23.71
N ARG A 429 -2.53 3.34 23.53
CA ARG A 429 -3.25 4.60 23.81
C ARG A 429 -4.54 4.70 22.98
N VAL A 430 -4.51 4.37 21.70
CA VAL A 430 -5.72 4.31 20.87
C VAL A 430 -6.70 3.30 21.47
N MET A 431 -6.22 2.09 21.75
CA MET A 431 -7.04 1.01 22.28
C MET A 431 -7.70 1.39 23.61
N VAL A 432 -6.94 1.93 24.57
CA VAL A 432 -7.49 2.39 25.85
C VAL A 432 -8.58 3.45 25.64
N THR A 433 -8.39 4.37 24.71
CA THR A 433 -9.37 5.42 24.39
C THR A 433 -10.73 4.83 23.99
N LEU A 434 -10.76 3.68 23.29
CA LEU A 434 -12.00 3.01 22.86
C LEU A 434 -12.88 2.57 24.02
N TYR A 435 -12.29 2.20 25.18
CA TYR A 435 -12.97 1.62 26.33
C TYR A 435 -13.23 2.63 27.46
N LEU A 436 -12.72 3.86 27.35
CA LEU A 436 -12.99 4.90 28.34
C LEU A 436 -14.48 5.25 28.41
N ILE A 437 -14.88 5.90 29.52
CA ILE A 437 -16.26 6.39 29.70
C ILE A 437 -16.56 7.44 28.60
N GLU A 438 -17.75 7.34 28.05
CA GLU A 438 -18.26 8.22 27.01
C GLU A 438 -18.43 9.67 27.52
N PRO A 439 -17.84 10.67 26.88
CA PRO A 439 -18.11 12.07 27.19
C PRO A 439 -19.43 12.51 26.54
N ASN A 440 -20.17 13.39 27.22
CA ASN A 440 -21.41 14.02 26.72
C ASN A 440 -21.10 15.08 25.61
N LEU A 441 -20.38 14.72 24.56
CA LEU A 441 -20.02 15.62 23.47
C LEU A 441 -20.86 15.34 22.20
N ARG A 442 -21.19 16.40 21.46
CA ARG A 442 -21.77 16.25 20.11
C ARG A 442 -20.80 15.51 19.21
N ARG A 443 -21.28 14.52 18.49
CA ARG A 443 -20.48 13.61 17.67
C ARG A 443 -20.85 13.69 16.20
N HIS A 444 -19.86 13.34 15.36
CA HIS A 444 -19.99 13.37 13.92
C HIS A 444 -20.02 11.95 13.32
N ASP A 445 -20.49 10.98 14.09
CA ASP A 445 -20.57 9.59 13.65
C ASP A 445 -21.54 9.45 12.46
N ALA A 446 -21.16 8.64 11.48
CA ALA A 446 -22.03 8.25 10.38
C ALA A 446 -23.25 7.45 10.90
N GLN A 447 -24.41 7.63 10.26
CA GLN A 447 -25.59 6.83 10.56
C GLN A 447 -25.40 5.40 10.05
N LEU A 448 -26.05 4.42 10.72
CA LEU A 448 -25.99 3.01 10.32
C LEU A 448 -26.96 2.75 9.17
N HIS A 449 -26.44 2.61 7.95
CA HIS A 449 -27.15 2.15 6.77
C HIS A 449 -26.73 0.72 6.37
N TRP A 450 -27.51 0.08 5.50
CA TRP A 450 -27.22 -1.28 5.03
C TRP A 450 -25.86 -1.38 4.32
N GLU A 451 -25.46 -0.35 3.58
CA GLU A 451 -24.19 -0.26 2.89
C GLU A 451 -23.00 -0.28 3.87
N GLN A 452 -23.18 0.35 5.03
CA GLN A 452 -22.21 0.26 6.13
C GLN A 452 -22.16 -1.14 6.73
N ARG A 453 -23.26 -1.92 6.68
CA ARG A 453 -23.27 -3.31 7.13
C ARG A 453 -22.39 -4.20 6.26
N ALA A 454 -22.41 -4.03 4.92
CA ALA A 454 -21.53 -4.77 4.02
C ALA A 454 -20.05 -4.50 4.31
N GLY A 455 -19.67 -3.22 4.44
CA GLY A 455 -18.33 -2.83 4.87
C GLY A 455 -17.98 -3.39 6.24
N GLY A 456 -18.94 -3.40 7.16
CA GLY A 456 -18.79 -3.97 8.48
C GLY A 456 -18.51 -5.48 8.48
N VAL A 457 -19.26 -6.26 7.73
CA VAL A 457 -19.03 -7.71 7.60
C VAL A 457 -17.63 -7.97 7.03
N MET A 458 -17.22 -7.21 6.03
CA MET A 458 -15.88 -7.27 5.46
C MET A 458 -14.80 -6.99 6.53
N LEU A 459 -14.98 -5.95 7.35
CA LEU A 459 -14.02 -5.62 8.41
C LEU A 459 -13.93 -6.70 9.48
N LEU A 460 -15.06 -7.34 9.82
CA LEU A 460 -15.07 -8.48 10.73
C LEU A 460 -14.29 -9.66 10.14
N ALA A 461 -14.49 -9.95 8.85
CA ALA A 461 -13.73 -10.98 8.17
C ALA A 461 -12.22 -10.68 8.16
N ILE A 462 -11.84 -9.41 7.93
CA ILE A 462 -10.44 -8.95 8.02
C ILE A 462 -9.87 -9.16 9.44
N ALA A 463 -10.65 -8.86 10.49
CA ALA A 463 -10.20 -9.06 11.86
C ALA A 463 -10.03 -10.54 12.22
N VAL A 464 -10.97 -11.40 11.78
CA VAL A 464 -10.85 -12.85 11.94
C VAL A 464 -9.64 -13.39 11.19
N LEU A 465 -9.40 -12.92 9.96
CA LEU A 465 -8.23 -13.28 9.16
C LEU A 465 -6.92 -12.87 9.85
N ALA A 466 -6.87 -11.68 10.48
CA ALA A 466 -5.70 -11.21 11.21
C ALA A 466 -5.36 -12.12 12.41
N PHE A 467 -6.37 -12.63 13.12
CA PHE A 467 -6.16 -13.63 14.18
C PHE A 467 -5.80 -14.99 13.60
N PHE A 468 -6.53 -15.44 12.59
CA PHE A 468 -6.28 -16.74 11.97
C PHE A 468 -4.82 -16.85 11.51
N LEU A 469 -4.31 -15.87 10.77
CA LEU A 469 -2.93 -15.84 10.30
C LEU A 469 -1.92 -15.67 11.44
N GLY A 470 -2.32 -15.07 12.55
CA GLY A 470 -1.48 -14.95 13.75
C GLY A 470 -1.32 -16.27 14.53
N ILE A 471 -2.33 -17.15 14.46
CA ILE A 471 -2.34 -18.45 15.15
C ILE A 471 -1.83 -19.56 14.22
N TYR A 472 -2.25 -19.53 12.95
CA TYR A 472 -1.91 -20.51 11.93
C TYR A 472 -1.37 -19.82 10.68
N PRO A 473 -0.08 -19.43 10.68
CA PRO A 473 0.51 -18.69 9.56
C PRO A 473 0.86 -19.56 8.34
N GLN A 474 0.84 -20.91 8.48
CA GLN A 474 1.30 -21.84 7.46
C GLN A 474 0.72 -21.59 6.06
N PRO A 475 -0.59 -21.33 5.86
CA PRO A 475 -1.14 -21.08 4.52
C PRO A 475 -0.55 -19.83 3.87
N LEU A 476 -0.27 -18.78 4.68
CA LEU A 476 0.37 -17.55 4.19
C LEU A 476 1.83 -17.82 3.79
N LEU A 477 2.55 -18.57 4.61
CA LEU A 477 3.95 -18.90 4.35
C LEU A 477 4.11 -19.70 3.06
N GLU A 478 3.31 -20.74 2.87
CA GLU A 478 3.30 -21.56 1.65
C GLU A 478 2.98 -20.73 0.40
N LEU A 479 2.00 -19.83 0.51
CA LEU A 479 1.61 -18.96 -0.60
C LEU A 479 2.74 -17.97 -0.96
N VAL A 480 3.41 -17.40 0.02
CA VAL A 480 4.52 -16.48 -0.21
C VAL A 480 5.77 -17.20 -0.71
N GLN A 481 6.07 -18.41 -0.19
CA GLN A 481 7.20 -19.22 -0.67
C GLN A 481 7.07 -19.59 -2.14
N GLN A 482 5.85 -19.92 -2.59
CA GLN A 482 5.57 -20.21 -4.02
C GLN A 482 5.74 -18.95 -4.90
N ALA A 483 5.64 -17.77 -4.31
CA ALA A 483 5.75 -16.50 -5.01
C ALA A 483 7.18 -15.91 -4.99
N VAL A 484 8.14 -16.58 -4.33
CA VAL A 484 9.55 -16.16 -4.39
C VAL A 484 10.04 -16.25 -5.83
N LEU A 485 10.70 -15.20 -6.31
CA LEU A 485 11.28 -15.18 -7.64
C LEU A 485 12.27 -16.33 -7.76
N ALA A 486 12.02 -17.23 -8.69
CA ALA A 486 13.00 -18.25 -9.08
C ALA A 486 14.21 -17.50 -9.62
N GLY A 487 15.37 -17.61 -8.94
CA GLY A 487 16.63 -16.97 -9.29
C GLY A 487 17.20 -17.48 -10.60
#